data_775f7ee15cd87ff37b0463442de86144
#
_entry.id   775f7ee15cd87ff37b0463442de86144
#
_cell.length_a   1.000
_cell.length_b   1.000
_cell.length_c   1.000
_cell.angle_alpha   90.00
_cell.angle_beta   90.00
_cell.angle_gamma   90.00
#
_symmetry.space_group_name_H-M   'P 1'
#
loop_
_entity.id
_entity.type
_entity.pdbx_description
1 polymer ?
#
loop_
_entity_poly.entity_id
_entity_poly.type
_entity_poly.pdbx_seq_one_letter_code
_entity_poly.pdbx_strand_id
1 'polypeptide(L)'
;MPYASTQQLIQRACRSGIVIPAFNIPYLPMVEPVVKAIKDTNSFGLVMAARLEWEKFETGSLEALRDEYEKFKLAGHTRLHLDHVPVIDEDDFRVDYLEIIRRALDAGYESVMVDGSRLPLAENIACTKAVVDLAHAAGIPVEAELGAVMGHEAGPLPPYEELFASGKGFTDPAEAKRFAEETGADWLSVAIGNIHGAISAAAKGQKKVAARLNIEHLDRIHKTVGIPLVLHGGTGIRKEYIMNSMKHGIAKINVATATRQPYEAAIEKGIKAAQQAVYDAMLTVIKEELETQDSAKILNPEG
;
A
#
# COMPACT_ATOMS: atom_id res chain seq x y z
N MET A 1 20.04 -17.39 -10.20
CA MET A 1 19.20 -17.96 -9.11
C MET A 1 17.80 -17.37 -9.24
N PRO A 2 16.74 -18.01 -8.77
CA PRO A 2 15.42 -17.39 -8.82
C PRO A 2 15.40 -16.15 -7.91
N TYR A 3 14.72 -15.08 -8.35
CA TYR A 3 14.53 -13.87 -7.56
C TYR A 3 13.75 -14.18 -6.26
N ALA A 4 13.99 -13.38 -5.22
CA ALA A 4 13.27 -13.51 -3.96
C ALA A 4 11.75 -13.32 -4.14
N SER A 5 10.94 -14.09 -3.41
CA SER A 5 9.49 -13.90 -3.38
C SER A 5 9.10 -12.59 -2.69
N THR A 6 7.87 -12.09 -2.95
CA THR A 6 7.38 -10.85 -2.29
C THR A 6 7.43 -10.99 -0.77
N GLN A 7 7.09 -12.16 -0.22
CA GLN A 7 7.19 -12.43 1.22
C GLN A 7 8.62 -12.26 1.74
N GLN A 8 9.60 -12.85 1.04
CA GLN A 8 11.01 -12.73 1.42
C GLN A 8 11.50 -11.28 1.36
N LEU A 9 11.07 -10.53 0.35
CA LEU A 9 11.42 -9.12 0.18
C LEU A 9 10.88 -8.24 1.30
N ILE A 10 9.61 -8.38 1.67
CA ILE A 10 8.99 -7.65 2.78
C ILE A 10 9.66 -8.02 4.12
N GLN A 11 9.96 -9.29 4.35
CA GLN A 11 10.69 -9.72 5.55
C GLN A 11 12.12 -9.17 5.59
N ARG A 12 12.84 -9.11 4.45
CA ARG A 12 14.17 -8.49 4.36
C ARG A 12 14.09 -6.99 4.65
N ALA A 13 13.09 -6.29 4.10
CA ALA A 13 12.87 -4.88 4.35
C ALA A 13 12.67 -4.60 5.85
N CYS A 14 11.80 -5.37 6.51
CA CYS A 14 11.56 -5.27 7.95
C CYS A 14 12.84 -5.46 8.77
N ARG A 15 13.63 -6.52 8.48
CA ARG A 15 14.87 -6.81 9.21
C ARG A 15 15.97 -5.79 8.95
N SER A 16 15.99 -5.16 7.78
CA SER A 16 17.01 -4.18 7.37
C SER A 16 16.65 -2.75 7.74
N GLY A 17 15.45 -2.50 8.30
CA GLY A 17 14.98 -1.16 8.59
C GLY A 17 14.81 -0.31 7.32
N ILE A 18 14.43 -0.95 6.21
CA ILE A 18 14.18 -0.31 4.91
C ILE A 18 12.69 -0.49 4.60
N VAL A 19 12.07 0.51 3.99
CA VAL A 19 10.69 0.39 3.51
C VAL A 19 10.66 0.07 2.02
N ILE A 20 9.74 -0.79 1.60
CA ILE A 20 9.41 -1.00 0.19
C ILE A 20 8.26 -0.04 -0.18
N PRO A 21 8.50 0.96 -1.04
CA PRO A 21 7.42 1.78 -1.55
C PRO A 21 6.52 0.98 -2.48
N ALA A 22 5.22 1.15 -2.35
CA ALA A 22 4.19 0.54 -3.16
C ALA A 22 3.37 1.63 -3.85
N PHE A 23 3.38 1.63 -5.17
CA PHE A 23 2.87 2.73 -5.99
C PHE A 23 1.56 2.35 -6.66
N ASN A 24 0.50 3.06 -6.30
CA ASN A 24 -0.82 2.90 -6.90
C ASN A 24 -0.85 3.46 -8.33
N ILE A 25 -1.53 2.74 -9.21
CA ILE A 25 -1.66 3.04 -10.64
C ILE A 25 -3.13 3.32 -11.00
N PRO A 26 -3.64 4.52 -10.72
CA PRO A 26 -5.00 4.91 -11.13
C PRO A 26 -5.16 5.14 -12.64
N TYR A 27 -4.07 5.27 -13.38
CA TYR A 27 -4.05 5.47 -14.84
C TYR A 27 -2.96 4.57 -15.45
N LEU A 28 -3.31 3.66 -16.36
CA LEU A 28 -2.37 2.68 -16.93
C LEU A 28 -1.06 3.29 -17.50
N PRO A 29 -1.06 4.46 -18.17
CA PRO A 29 0.17 5.07 -18.65
C PRO A 29 1.19 5.42 -17.56
N MET A 30 0.83 5.36 -16.27
CA MET A 30 1.75 5.59 -15.15
C MET A 30 2.69 4.41 -14.90
N VAL A 31 2.39 3.20 -15.37
CA VAL A 31 3.22 2.00 -15.14
C VAL A 31 4.64 2.21 -15.66
N GLU A 32 4.79 2.68 -16.90
CA GLU A 32 6.09 2.90 -17.53
C GLU A 32 7.00 3.84 -16.70
N PRO A 33 6.60 5.07 -16.37
CA PRO A 33 7.46 5.99 -15.62
C PRO A 33 7.73 5.54 -14.18
N VAL A 34 6.79 4.83 -13.55
CA VAL A 34 6.97 4.26 -12.20
C VAL A 34 8.07 3.19 -12.23
N VAL A 35 7.96 2.20 -13.10
CA VAL A 35 8.98 1.15 -13.23
C VAL A 35 10.33 1.73 -13.65
N LYS A 36 10.34 2.70 -14.56
CA LYS A 36 11.55 3.38 -14.98
C LYS A 36 12.26 4.11 -13.84
N ALA A 37 11.52 4.85 -13.01
CA ALA A 37 12.10 5.57 -11.87
C ALA A 37 12.67 4.59 -10.82
N ILE A 38 11.99 3.49 -10.53
CA ILE A 38 12.48 2.43 -9.64
C ILE A 38 13.81 1.87 -10.18
N LYS A 39 13.86 1.55 -11.48
CA LYS A 39 15.09 1.06 -12.13
C LYS A 39 16.25 2.07 -12.06
N ASP A 40 15.99 3.31 -12.48
CA ASP A 40 17.04 4.35 -12.61
C ASP A 40 17.61 4.76 -11.26
N THR A 41 16.87 4.54 -10.18
CA THR A 41 17.33 4.74 -8.79
C THR A 41 17.89 3.47 -8.15
N ASN A 42 17.93 2.36 -8.89
CA ASN A 42 18.33 1.05 -8.38
C ASN A 42 17.56 0.67 -7.10
N SER A 43 16.29 1.05 -7.03
CA SER A 43 15.39 0.78 -5.91
C SER A 43 14.61 -0.52 -6.12
N PHE A 44 13.92 -0.95 -5.09
CA PHE A 44 12.89 -1.97 -5.17
C PHE A 44 11.54 -1.37 -4.80
N GLY A 45 10.47 -1.71 -5.53
CA GLY A 45 9.13 -1.21 -5.26
C GLY A 45 8.03 -2.13 -5.76
N LEU A 46 6.81 -1.94 -5.26
CA LEU A 46 5.62 -2.63 -5.74
C LEU A 46 4.84 -1.72 -6.69
N VAL A 47 4.36 -2.30 -7.78
CA VAL A 47 3.36 -1.70 -8.67
C VAL A 47 2.01 -2.29 -8.28
N MET A 48 1.01 -1.46 -8.02
CA MET A 48 -0.25 -1.96 -7.48
C MET A 48 -1.47 -1.15 -7.93
N ALA A 49 -2.65 -1.75 -7.82
CA ALA A 49 -3.91 -1.04 -7.85
C ALA A 49 -4.87 -1.61 -6.79
N ALA A 50 -5.62 -0.70 -6.17
CA ALA A 50 -6.76 -1.02 -5.32
C ALA A 50 -8.03 -1.16 -6.19
N ARG A 51 -9.06 -1.87 -5.66
CA ARG A 51 -10.36 -1.94 -6.34
C ARG A 51 -10.89 -0.55 -6.72
N LEU A 52 -10.72 0.43 -5.85
CA LEU A 52 -11.10 1.81 -6.07
C LEU A 52 -10.57 2.39 -7.39
N GLU A 53 -9.38 1.98 -7.83
CA GLU A 53 -8.70 2.57 -9.00
C GLU A 53 -9.30 2.12 -10.32
N TRP A 54 -9.87 0.93 -10.40
CA TRP A 54 -10.64 0.53 -11.59
C TRP A 54 -12.12 0.86 -11.51
N GLU A 55 -12.67 1.13 -10.31
CA GLU A 55 -14.06 1.54 -10.17
C GLU A 55 -14.25 3.05 -10.35
N LYS A 56 -13.30 3.87 -9.86
CA LYS A 56 -13.45 5.34 -9.80
C LYS A 56 -12.37 6.11 -10.57
N PHE A 57 -11.37 5.40 -11.15
CA PHE A 57 -10.34 5.97 -12.01
C PHE A 57 -10.23 5.16 -13.31
N GLU A 58 -9.10 5.22 -14.01
CA GLU A 58 -8.94 4.71 -15.37
C GLU A 58 -7.98 3.51 -15.47
N THR A 59 -7.79 2.75 -14.39
CA THR A 59 -6.99 1.50 -14.42
C THR A 59 -7.67 0.42 -15.27
N GLY A 60 -9.00 0.50 -15.40
CA GLY A 60 -9.81 -0.41 -16.20
C GLY A 60 -10.14 -1.72 -15.49
N SER A 61 -9.15 -2.55 -15.17
CA SER A 61 -9.31 -3.77 -14.36
C SER A 61 -7.97 -4.24 -13.79
N LEU A 62 -8.01 -5.21 -12.88
CA LEU A 62 -6.78 -5.83 -12.36
C LEU A 62 -5.99 -6.55 -13.47
N GLU A 63 -6.67 -7.15 -14.45
CA GLU A 63 -6.03 -7.79 -15.59
C GLU A 63 -5.39 -6.74 -16.53
N ALA A 64 -6.04 -5.61 -16.74
CA ALA A 64 -5.49 -4.51 -17.55
C ALA A 64 -4.19 -3.96 -16.92
N LEU A 65 -4.16 -3.80 -15.59
CA LEU A 65 -2.92 -3.43 -14.90
C LEU A 65 -1.84 -4.50 -15.07
N ARG A 66 -2.18 -5.78 -14.89
CA ARG A 66 -1.24 -6.88 -15.10
C ARG A 66 -0.66 -6.86 -16.52
N ASP A 67 -1.51 -6.71 -17.52
CA ASP A 67 -1.09 -6.71 -18.93
C ASP A 67 -0.18 -5.52 -19.26
N GLU A 68 -0.45 -4.36 -18.66
CA GLU A 68 0.42 -3.19 -18.81
C GLU A 68 1.74 -3.37 -18.05
N TYR A 69 1.69 -3.89 -16.81
CA TYR A 69 2.86 -4.16 -15.99
C TYR A 69 3.83 -5.15 -16.64
N GLU A 70 3.33 -6.23 -17.24
CA GLU A 70 4.18 -7.25 -17.91
C GLU A 70 5.00 -6.67 -19.07
N LYS A 71 4.60 -5.54 -19.68
CA LYS A 71 5.38 -4.86 -20.73
C LYS A 71 6.65 -4.21 -20.18
N PHE A 72 6.64 -3.82 -18.90
CA PHE A 72 7.71 -3.04 -18.26
C PHE A 72 8.36 -3.77 -17.08
N LYS A 73 7.82 -4.91 -16.66
CA LYS A 73 8.27 -5.69 -15.50
C LYS A 73 9.78 -5.87 -15.44
N LEU A 74 10.34 -5.63 -14.27
CA LEU A 74 11.76 -5.84 -13.96
C LEU A 74 11.86 -6.69 -12.71
N ALA A 75 12.05 -8.00 -12.88
CA ALA A 75 12.02 -8.97 -11.78
C ALA A 75 13.04 -8.70 -10.65
N GLY A 76 14.14 -8.01 -10.95
CA GLY A 76 15.12 -7.55 -9.95
C GLY A 76 14.65 -6.35 -9.11
N HIS A 77 13.65 -5.59 -9.59
CA HIS A 77 13.27 -4.28 -9.04
C HIS A 77 11.81 -4.14 -8.67
N THR A 78 10.91 -4.94 -9.26
CA THR A 78 9.46 -4.74 -9.06
C THR A 78 8.71 -6.04 -8.81
N ARG A 79 7.55 -5.93 -8.11
CA ARG A 79 6.52 -6.97 -8.01
C ARG A 79 5.16 -6.34 -8.21
N LEU A 80 4.21 -7.16 -8.70
CA LEU A 80 2.81 -6.78 -8.85
C LEU A 80 2.03 -7.14 -7.59
N HIS A 81 1.36 -6.17 -6.99
CA HIS A 81 0.57 -6.33 -5.76
C HIS A 81 -0.89 -5.89 -6.00
N LEU A 82 -1.83 -6.67 -5.52
CA LEU A 82 -3.23 -6.26 -5.43
C LEU A 82 -3.44 -5.53 -4.11
N ASP A 83 -3.69 -4.24 -4.19
CA ASP A 83 -3.95 -3.36 -3.05
C ASP A 83 -5.46 -3.36 -2.72
N HIS A 84 -5.86 -2.88 -1.59
CA HIS A 84 -7.22 -2.80 -1.06
C HIS A 84 -8.33 -3.49 -1.85
N VAL A 85 -8.64 -4.75 -1.47
CA VAL A 85 -9.89 -5.41 -1.83
C VAL A 85 -10.79 -5.36 -0.58
N PRO A 86 -11.70 -4.39 -0.51
CA PRO A 86 -12.53 -4.22 0.68
C PRO A 86 -13.61 -5.30 0.76
N VAL A 87 -13.96 -5.71 2.00
CA VAL A 87 -15.14 -6.55 2.24
C VAL A 87 -16.40 -5.70 2.22
N ILE A 88 -16.33 -4.50 2.78
CA ILE A 88 -17.33 -3.43 2.66
C ILE A 88 -16.63 -2.24 2.03
N ASP A 89 -17.12 -1.79 0.87
CA ASP A 89 -16.49 -0.70 0.14
C ASP A 89 -16.83 0.70 0.72
N GLU A 90 -16.27 1.73 0.11
CA GLU A 90 -16.43 3.13 0.51
C GLU A 90 -17.87 3.66 0.38
N ASP A 91 -18.71 2.97 -0.39
CA ASP A 91 -20.11 3.28 -0.60
C ASP A 91 -21.05 2.36 0.23
N ASP A 92 -20.50 1.64 1.24
CA ASP A 92 -21.15 0.70 2.15
C ASP A 92 -21.72 -0.57 1.49
N PHE A 93 -21.27 -0.92 0.29
CA PHE A 93 -21.67 -2.16 -0.37
C PHE A 93 -20.75 -3.33 0.01
N ARG A 94 -21.35 -4.51 0.15
CA ARG A 94 -20.59 -5.74 0.31
C ARG A 94 -19.99 -6.17 -1.03
N VAL A 95 -18.69 -6.40 -1.04
CA VAL A 95 -17.92 -6.79 -2.23
C VAL A 95 -17.73 -8.31 -2.27
N ASP A 96 -17.77 -8.89 -3.45
CA ASP A 96 -17.29 -10.28 -3.64
C ASP A 96 -15.76 -10.31 -3.68
N TYR A 97 -15.15 -10.09 -2.53
CA TYR A 97 -13.72 -10.01 -2.37
C TYR A 97 -13.01 -11.32 -2.73
N LEU A 98 -13.63 -12.47 -2.46
CA LEU A 98 -13.03 -13.77 -2.79
C LEU A 98 -12.91 -13.98 -4.30
N GLU A 99 -13.89 -13.53 -5.08
CA GLU A 99 -13.82 -13.59 -6.54
C GLU A 99 -12.71 -12.68 -7.09
N ILE A 100 -12.58 -11.46 -6.56
CA ILE A 100 -11.50 -10.55 -6.95
C ILE A 100 -10.14 -11.15 -6.63
N ILE A 101 -9.97 -11.74 -5.44
CA ILE A 101 -8.72 -12.42 -5.06
C ILE A 101 -8.42 -13.58 -6.01
N ARG A 102 -9.39 -14.46 -6.33
CA ARG A 102 -9.17 -15.56 -7.30
C ARG A 102 -8.67 -15.04 -8.64
N ARG A 103 -9.34 -14.03 -9.19
CA ARG A 103 -8.93 -13.41 -10.45
C ARG A 103 -7.50 -12.86 -10.40
N ALA A 104 -7.10 -12.24 -9.28
CA ALA A 104 -5.74 -11.75 -9.12
C ALA A 104 -4.71 -12.89 -9.07
N LEU A 105 -5.02 -13.98 -8.37
CA LEU A 105 -4.16 -15.17 -8.34
C LEU A 105 -4.02 -15.77 -9.74
N ASP A 106 -5.12 -15.93 -10.46
CA ASP A 106 -5.15 -16.44 -11.85
C ASP A 106 -4.40 -15.49 -12.81
N ALA A 107 -4.47 -14.20 -12.58
CA ALA A 107 -3.74 -13.18 -13.34
C ALA A 107 -2.24 -13.14 -13.03
N GLY A 108 -1.76 -13.81 -11.98
CA GLY A 108 -0.34 -13.88 -11.62
C GLY A 108 0.15 -12.72 -10.74
N TYR A 109 -0.71 -12.15 -9.92
CA TYR A 109 -0.30 -11.22 -8.87
C TYR A 109 0.63 -11.90 -7.88
N GLU A 110 1.67 -11.20 -7.44
CA GLU A 110 2.74 -11.75 -6.60
C GLU A 110 2.51 -11.49 -5.09
N SER A 111 1.45 -10.76 -4.76
CA SER A 111 0.85 -10.60 -3.43
C SER A 111 -0.52 -9.95 -3.54
N VAL A 112 -1.38 -10.19 -2.55
CA VAL A 112 -2.76 -9.67 -2.52
C VAL A 112 -3.09 -9.09 -1.15
N MET A 113 -4.05 -8.14 -1.13
CA MET A 113 -4.55 -7.55 0.11
C MET A 113 -6.06 -7.71 0.24
N VAL A 114 -6.52 -8.02 1.45
CA VAL A 114 -7.92 -7.94 1.85
C VAL A 114 -8.11 -6.89 2.94
N ASP A 115 -9.12 -6.05 2.79
CA ASP A 115 -9.45 -5.00 3.75
C ASP A 115 -10.82 -5.27 4.39
N GLY A 116 -10.79 -5.85 5.59
CA GLY A 116 -11.95 -6.04 6.45
C GLY A 116 -12.03 -5.02 7.59
N SER A 117 -11.28 -3.93 7.55
CA SER A 117 -11.15 -2.95 8.65
C SER A 117 -12.47 -2.28 9.06
N ARG A 118 -13.47 -2.28 8.17
CA ARG A 118 -14.84 -1.78 8.45
C ARG A 118 -15.74 -2.78 9.15
N LEU A 119 -15.28 -4.02 9.34
CA LEU A 119 -16.02 -5.08 10.03
C LEU A 119 -15.64 -5.17 11.51
N PRO A 120 -16.50 -5.74 12.37
CA PRO A 120 -16.10 -6.19 13.70
C PRO A 120 -14.92 -7.17 13.62
N LEU A 121 -14.02 -7.13 14.61
CA LEU A 121 -12.78 -7.92 14.64
C LEU A 121 -12.97 -9.40 14.24
N ALA A 122 -13.96 -10.06 14.81
CA ALA A 122 -14.21 -11.49 14.54
C ALA A 122 -14.60 -11.76 13.07
N GLU A 123 -15.35 -10.85 12.46
CA GLU A 123 -15.72 -10.95 11.04
C GLU A 123 -14.53 -10.62 10.14
N ASN A 124 -13.72 -9.60 10.48
CA ASN A 124 -12.49 -9.29 9.77
C ASN A 124 -11.52 -10.49 9.80
N ILE A 125 -11.33 -11.12 10.98
CA ILE A 125 -10.53 -12.34 11.11
C ILE A 125 -11.05 -13.44 10.17
N ALA A 126 -12.35 -13.70 10.16
CA ALA A 126 -12.94 -14.75 9.33
C ALA A 126 -12.75 -14.50 7.83
N CYS A 127 -12.99 -13.27 7.37
CA CYS A 127 -12.80 -12.88 5.97
C CYS A 127 -11.32 -12.94 5.57
N THR A 128 -10.44 -12.41 6.40
CA THR A 128 -8.99 -12.43 6.15
C THR A 128 -8.45 -13.85 6.09
N LYS A 129 -8.85 -14.70 7.05
CA LYS A 129 -8.45 -16.11 7.04
C LYS A 129 -8.87 -16.83 5.77
N ALA A 130 -10.08 -16.58 5.27
CA ALA A 130 -10.55 -17.19 4.02
C ALA A 130 -9.67 -16.79 2.81
N VAL A 131 -9.18 -15.52 2.78
CA VAL A 131 -8.25 -15.06 1.75
C VAL A 131 -6.86 -15.67 1.94
N VAL A 132 -6.37 -15.74 3.18
CA VAL A 132 -5.08 -16.38 3.49
C VAL A 132 -5.08 -17.84 3.06
N ASP A 133 -6.11 -18.61 3.44
CA ASP A 133 -6.23 -20.02 3.06
C ASP A 133 -6.22 -20.19 1.52
N LEU A 134 -6.90 -19.31 0.79
CA LEU A 134 -6.95 -19.31 -0.68
C LEU A 134 -5.60 -18.93 -1.32
N ALA A 135 -4.99 -17.83 -0.89
CA ALA A 135 -3.76 -17.30 -1.48
C ALA A 135 -2.54 -18.16 -1.13
N HIS A 136 -2.44 -18.64 0.11
CA HIS A 136 -1.36 -19.54 0.53
C HIS A 136 -1.38 -20.87 -0.21
N ALA A 137 -2.56 -21.38 -0.59
CA ALA A 137 -2.65 -22.57 -1.45
C ALA A 137 -1.99 -22.37 -2.83
N ALA A 138 -1.92 -21.12 -3.30
CA ALA A 138 -1.21 -20.72 -4.52
C ALA A 138 0.24 -20.26 -4.25
N GLY A 139 0.70 -20.26 -2.99
CA GLY A 139 2.03 -19.76 -2.59
C GLY A 139 2.16 -18.23 -2.62
N ILE A 140 1.04 -17.51 -2.56
CA ILE A 140 0.98 -16.04 -2.65
C ILE A 140 0.73 -15.45 -1.25
N PRO A 141 1.57 -14.49 -0.80
CA PRO A 141 1.41 -13.86 0.51
C PRO A 141 0.27 -12.84 0.53
N VAL A 142 -0.26 -12.62 1.75
CA VAL A 142 -1.44 -11.80 2.00
C VAL A 142 -1.12 -10.64 2.94
N GLU A 143 -1.49 -9.45 2.50
CA GLU A 143 -1.64 -8.25 3.34
C GLU A 143 -3.06 -8.20 3.90
N ALA A 144 -3.18 -7.72 5.15
CA ALA A 144 -4.48 -7.44 5.75
C ALA A 144 -4.46 -6.10 6.47
N GLU A 145 -5.63 -5.57 6.81
CA GLU A 145 -5.75 -4.29 7.53
C GLU A 145 -6.54 -4.44 8.81
N LEU A 146 -6.03 -3.78 9.87
CA LEU A 146 -6.72 -3.64 11.15
C LEU A 146 -6.57 -2.20 11.69
N GLY A 147 -7.69 -1.64 12.13
CA GLY A 147 -7.79 -0.24 12.50
C GLY A 147 -8.34 0.60 11.36
N ALA A 148 -8.73 1.84 11.65
CA ALA A 148 -9.35 2.73 10.68
C ALA A 148 -8.33 3.74 10.14
N VAL A 149 -7.76 3.48 8.96
CA VAL A 149 -7.01 4.51 8.22
C VAL A 149 -8.03 5.41 7.54
N MET A 150 -8.33 6.54 8.17
CA MET A 150 -9.38 7.47 7.74
C MET A 150 -9.01 8.22 6.46
N GLY A 151 -10.02 8.80 5.78
CA GLY A 151 -9.85 9.63 4.58
C GLY A 151 -10.67 9.21 3.37
N HIS A 152 -11.25 8.02 3.38
CA HIS A 152 -12.13 7.51 2.32
C HIS A 152 -13.61 7.57 2.66
N GLU A 153 -13.96 8.05 3.85
CA GLU A 153 -15.35 8.16 4.30
C GLU A 153 -16.14 9.19 3.49
N ALA A 154 -17.43 8.93 3.29
CA ALA A 154 -18.34 9.84 2.58
C ALA A 154 -18.68 11.11 3.37
N GLY A 155 -18.50 11.09 4.71
CA GLY A 155 -18.86 12.18 5.62
C GLY A 155 -17.68 13.05 6.05
N PRO A 156 -17.94 14.21 6.69
CA PRO A 156 -16.89 15.06 7.22
C PRO A 156 -16.17 14.39 8.39
N LEU A 157 -14.84 14.36 8.33
CA LEU A 157 -14.01 13.88 9.43
C LEU A 157 -13.89 14.95 10.53
N PRO A 158 -13.76 14.54 11.81
CA PRO A 158 -13.31 15.45 12.86
C PRO A 158 -11.95 16.06 12.53
N PRO A 159 -11.59 17.21 13.17
CA PRO A 159 -10.27 17.79 12.99
C PRO A 159 -9.15 16.76 13.25
N TYR A 160 -8.14 16.75 12.41
CA TYR A 160 -7.04 15.77 12.50
C TYR A 160 -6.39 15.73 13.90
N GLU A 161 -6.18 16.88 14.52
CA GLU A 161 -5.57 16.99 15.86
C GLU A 161 -6.42 16.29 16.95
N GLU A 162 -7.74 16.34 16.84
CA GLU A 162 -8.65 15.65 17.75
C GLU A 162 -8.60 14.14 17.54
N LEU A 163 -8.63 13.68 16.29
CA LEU A 163 -8.47 12.25 15.94
C LEU A 163 -7.14 11.71 16.45
N PHE A 164 -6.06 12.43 16.21
CA PHE A 164 -4.73 12.02 16.63
C PHE A 164 -4.59 11.99 18.16
N ALA A 165 -5.10 12.99 18.85
CA ALA A 165 -5.01 13.08 20.31
C ALA A 165 -5.87 12.01 21.02
N SER A 166 -7.04 11.68 20.47
CA SER A 166 -7.92 10.64 21.02
C SER A 166 -7.44 9.23 20.72
N GLY A 167 -6.61 9.03 19.68
CA GLY A 167 -6.25 7.71 19.15
C GLY A 167 -7.44 6.94 18.57
N LYS A 168 -8.54 7.62 18.28
CA LYS A 168 -9.72 6.97 17.70
C LYS A 168 -9.37 6.36 16.35
N GLY A 169 -9.68 5.08 16.20
CA GLY A 169 -9.37 4.31 14.99
C GLY A 169 -7.95 3.74 14.95
N PHE A 170 -7.09 4.04 15.93
CA PHE A 170 -5.78 3.41 16.01
C PHE A 170 -5.93 1.89 16.22
N THR A 171 -5.03 1.14 15.61
CA THR A 171 -4.97 -0.32 15.74
C THR A 171 -4.64 -0.69 17.19
N ASP A 172 -5.51 -1.45 17.86
CA ASP A 172 -5.23 -1.94 19.21
C ASP A 172 -4.18 -3.06 19.18
N PRO A 173 -3.10 -2.99 20.00
CA PRO A 173 -2.03 -3.98 19.97
C PRO A 173 -2.48 -5.41 20.35
N ALA A 174 -3.45 -5.57 21.27
CA ALA A 174 -3.93 -6.89 21.67
C ALA A 174 -4.83 -7.50 20.57
N GLU A 175 -5.68 -6.69 19.96
CA GLU A 175 -6.46 -7.10 18.79
C GLU A 175 -5.56 -7.44 17.61
N ALA A 176 -4.50 -6.66 17.35
CA ALA A 176 -3.55 -6.91 16.28
C ALA A 176 -2.80 -8.23 16.45
N LYS A 177 -2.41 -8.57 17.70
CA LYS A 177 -1.82 -9.87 18.01
C LYS A 177 -2.77 -11.01 17.69
N ARG A 178 -3.98 -10.94 18.23
CA ARG A 178 -5.02 -11.93 18.01
C ARG A 178 -5.31 -12.08 16.50
N PHE A 179 -5.43 -10.96 15.81
CA PHE A 179 -5.69 -10.92 14.37
C PHE A 179 -4.58 -11.64 13.58
N ALA A 180 -3.32 -11.33 13.83
CA ALA A 180 -2.20 -11.96 13.15
C ALA A 180 -2.12 -13.47 13.42
N GLU A 181 -2.30 -13.88 14.70
CA GLU A 181 -2.26 -15.30 15.12
C GLU A 181 -3.43 -16.12 14.53
N GLU A 182 -4.64 -15.56 14.48
CA GLU A 182 -5.83 -16.30 14.00
C GLU A 182 -5.94 -16.29 12.46
N THR A 183 -5.46 -15.25 11.77
CA THR A 183 -5.56 -15.15 10.31
C THR A 183 -4.40 -15.80 9.58
N GLY A 184 -3.19 -15.70 10.10
CA GLY A 184 -1.96 -16.08 9.42
C GLY A 184 -1.56 -15.13 8.29
N ALA A 185 -2.02 -13.87 8.29
CA ALA A 185 -1.60 -12.85 7.33
C ALA A 185 -0.09 -12.62 7.39
N ASP A 186 0.55 -12.35 6.26
CA ASP A 186 2.01 -12.24 6.15
C ASP A 186 2.54 -10.88 6.60
N TRP A 187 1.75 -9.81 6.45
CA TRP A 187 1.99 -8.47 6.97
C TRP A 187 0.70 -7.70 7.20
N LEU A 188 0.76 -6.71 8.07
CA LEU A 188 -0.41 -6.02 8.59
C LEU A 188 -0.35 -4.51 8.38
N SER A 189 -1.33 -3.95 7.67
CA SER A 189 -1.58 -2.51 7.63
C SER A 189 -2.19 -2.03 8.94
N VAL A 190 -1.61 -0.96 9.48
CA VAL A 190 -1.96 -0.42 10.80
C VAL A 190 -2.32 1.07 10.74
N ALA A 191 -3.28 1.46 11.57
CA ALA A 191 -3.66 2.85 11.80
C ALA A 191 -2.97 3.37 13.07
N ILE A 192 -2.12 4.38 12.90
CA ILE A 192 -1.31 5.00 13.98
C ILE A 192 -1.25 6.53 13.86
N GLY A 193 -2.24 7.13 13.20
CA GLY A 193 -2.33 8.55 12.89
C GLY A 193 -2.13 8.89 11.41
N ASN A 194 -1.82 7.90 10.58
CA ASN A 194 -1.83 8.01 9.13
C ASN A 194 -3.27 8.19 8.61
N ILE A 195 -3.40 8.89 7.49
CA ILE A 195 -4.69 9.13 6.81
C ILE A 195 -4.53 8.93 5.30
N HIS A 196 -5.58 8.43 4.66
CA HIS A 196 -5.64 8.35 3.20
C HIS A 196 -5.76 9.75 2.55
N GLY A 197 -5.39 9.87 1.28
CA GLY A 197 -5.71 11.05 0.47
C GLY A 197 -7.19 11.08 0.12
N ALA A 198 -7.79 12.26 0.14
CA ALA A 198 -9.18 12.42 -0.23
C ALA A 198 -9.44 12.00 -1.69
N ILE A 199 -10.49 11.20 -1.90
CA ILE A 199 -10.93 10.69 -3.19
C ILE A 199 -12.14 11.45 -3.75
N SER A 200 -12.87 12.20 -2.90
CA SER A 200 -14.02 12.98 -3.35
C SER A 200 -13.62 14.07 -4.34
N ALA A 201 -14.43 14.31 -5.36
CA ALA A 201 -14.18 15.35 -6.36
C ALA A 201 -13.97 16.73 -5.75
N ALA A 202 -14.66 17.04 -4.65
CA ALA A 202 -14.55 18.30 -3.92
C ALA A 202 -13.20 18.48 -3.20
N ALA A 203 -12.49 17.41 -2.91
CA ALA A 203 -11.23 17.42 -2.14
C ALA A 203 -10.00 17.02 -2.96
N LYS A 204 -10.16 16.59 -4.22
CA LYS A 204 -9.06 16.15 -5.10
C LYS A 204 -7.93 17.17 -5.27
N GLY A 205 -8.23 18.45 -5.22
CA GLY A 205 -7.27 19.56 -5.35
C GLY A 205 -6.75 20.11 -4.03
N GLN A 206 -7.21 19.63 -2.88
CA GLN A 206 -6.78 20.14 -1.59
C GLN A 206 -5.45 19.51 -1.18
N LYS A 207 -4.58 20.35 -0.57
CA LYS A 207 -3.33 19.87 0.02
C LYS A 207 -3.66 18.93 1.18
N LYS A 208 -3.13 17.71 1.11
CA LYS A 208 -3.29 16.73 2.19
C LYS A 208 -2.73 17.29 3.50
N VAL A 209 -3.42 17.03 4.60
CA VAL A 209 -2.95 17.39 5.95
C VAL A 209 -1.61 16.67 6.20
N ALA A 210 -0.63 17.39 6.77
CA ALA A 210 0.63 16.81 7.19
C ALA A 210 0.40 15.88 8.38
N ALA A 211 0.28 14.58 8.11
CA ALA A 211 0.02 13.58 9.13
C ALA A 211 1.26 13.31 10.00
N ARG A 212 1.02 12.97 11.24
CA ARG A 212 2.01 12.51 12.22
C ARG A 212 1.75 11.04 12.51
N LEU A 213 2.79 10.32 12.93
CA LEU A 213 2.64 8.94 13.38
C LEU A 213 2.89 8.86 14.90
N ASN A 214 2.07 8.09 15.59
CA ASN A 214 2.30 7.78 17.00
C ASN A 214 3.31 6.62 17.09
N ILE A 215 4.59 6.97 17.14
CA ILE A 215 5.70 6.01 17.12
C ILE A 215 5.72 5.12 18.37
N GLU A 216 5.36 5.66 19.53
CA GLU A 216 5.26 4.86 20.75
C GLU A 216 4.17 3.78 20.65
N HIS A 217 3.04 4.14 20.06
CA HIS A 217 1.95 3.20 19.79
C HIS A 217 2.36 2.13 18.75
N LEU A 218 3.04 2.56 17.67
CA LEU A 218 3.60 1.64 16.67
C LEU A 218 4.58 0.64 17.29
N ASP A 219 5.46 1.08 18.17
CA ASP A 219 6.42 0.21 18.87
C ASP A 219 5.71 -0.88 19.70
N ARG A 220 4.59 -0.52 20.35
CA ARG A 220 3.76 -1.49 21.08
C ARG A 220 3.14 -2.54 20.14
N ILE A 221 2.60 -2.10 19.00
CA ILE A 221 2.06 -3.02 17.99
C ILE A 221 3.16 -3.95 17.48
N HIS A 222 4.29 -3.38 17.04
CA HIS A 222 5.41 -4.14 16.47
C HIS A 222 5.93 -5.24 17.40
N LYS A 223 6.14 -4.90 18.69
CA LYS A 223 6.58 -5.87 19.71
C LYS A 223 5.58 -6.99 19.98
N THR A 224 4.32 -6.76 19.68
CA THR A 224 3.23 -7.67 20.02
C THR A 224 2.85 -8.60 18.86
N VAL A 225 2.90 -8.09 17.62
CA VAL A 225 2.34 -8.77 16.43
C VAL A 225 3.34 -9.74 15.79
N GLY A 226 4.63 -9.41 15.75
CA GLY A 226 5.70 -10.29 15.26
C GLY A 226 5.78 -10.49 13.74
N ILE A 227 4.92 -9.83 12.95
CA ILE A 227 4.98 -9.81 11.48
C ILE A 227 5.30 -8.39 10.97
N PRO A 228 5.80 -8.21 9.72
CA PRO A 228 6.03 -6.90 9.15
C PRO A 228 4.76 -6.04 9.15
N LEU A 229 4.92 -4.75 9.34
CA LEU A 229 3.84 -3.78 9.36
C LEU A 229 3.85 -2.92 8.10
N VAL A 230 2.68 -2.41 7.74
CA VAL A 230 2.47 -1.57 6.56
C VAL A 230 1.87 -0.23 6.95
N LEU A 231 2.30 0.82 6.26
CA LEU A 231 1.78 2.16 6.43
C LEU A 231 1.03 2.59 5.17
N HIS A 232 -0.28 2.73 5.29
CA HIS A 232 -1.11 3.32 4.24
C HIS A 232 -1.15 4.85 4.35
N GLY A 233 -1.53 5.51 3.26
CA GLY A 233 -1.62 6.96 3.23
C GLY A 233 -0.27 7.67 3.37
N GLY A 234 0.82 7.08 2.88
CA GLY A 234 2.19 7.58 3.05
C GLY A 234 2.45 9.00 2.54
N THR A 235 1.75 9.43 1.49
CA THR A 235 1.88 10.80 0.96
C THR A 235 1.51 11.85 2.02
N GLY A 236 2.41 12.81 2.26
CA GLY A 236 2.18 13.93 3.18
C GLY A 236 2.47 13.62 4.64
N ILE A 237 2.98 12.44 4.99
CA ILE A 237 3.57 12.18 6.29
C ILE A 237 4.94 12.86 6.33
N ARG A 238 5.26 13.54 7.46
CA ARG A 238 6.58 14.15 7.60
C ARG A 238 7.67 13.08 7.62
N LYS A 239 8.75 13.32 6.85
CA LYS A 239 9.87 12.38 6.65
C LYS A 239 10.41 11.79 7.97
N GLU A 240 10.57 12.61 8.99
CA GLU A 240 11.07 12.17 10.29
C GLU A 240 10.24 11.03 10.91
N TYR A 241 8.92 11.05 10.72
CA TYR A 241 8.03 9.98 11.18
C TYR A 241 8.19 8.71 10.34
N ILE A 242 8.31 8.85 9.01
CA ILE A 242 8.54 7.70 8.12
C ILE A 242 9.85 7.02 8.49
N MET A 243 10.96 7.77 8.56
CA MET A 243 12.27 7.23 8.92
C MET A 243 12.29 6.57 10.29
N ASN A 244 11.53 7.11 11.23
CA ASN A 244 11.41 6.50 12.56
C ASN A 244 10.54 5.24 12.55
N SER A 245 9.45 5.22 11.77
CA SER A 245 8.54 4.08 11.69
C SER A 245 9.21 2.80 11.13
N MET A 246 10.20 2.94 10.23
CA MET A 246 10.96 1.81 9.71
C MET A 246 11.72 1.06 10.81
N LYS A 247 12.16 1.76 11.88
CA LYS A 247 12.82 1.15 13.04
C LYS A 247 11.85 0.39 13.94
N HIS A 248 10.56 0.56 13.70
CA HIS A 248 9.48 -0.04 14.47
C HIS A 248 8.58 -0.93 13.59
N GLY A 249 9.19 -1.63 12.62
CA GLY A 249 8.58 -2.72 11.87
C GLY A 249 7.80 -2.33 10.61
N ILE A 250 7.71 -1.04 10.25
CA ILE A 250 7.14 -0.66 8.95
C ILE A 250 8.09 -1.12 7.83
N ALA A 251 7.61 -2.02 6.99
CA ALA A 251 8.35 -2.63 5.89
C ALA A 251 7.80 -2.27 4.50
N LYS A 252 6.56 -1.79 4.41
CA LYS A 252 5.91 -1.34 3.17
C LYS A 252 5.20 -0.01 3.43
N ILE A 253 5.17 0.86 2.44
CA ILE A 253 4.44 2.14 2.49
C ILE A 253 3.69 2.36 1.17
N ASN A 254 2.39 2.66 1.26
CA ASN A 254 1.57 2.97 0.09
C ASN A 254 1.72 4.43 -0.32
N VAL A 255 2.00 4.66 -1.61
CA VAL A 255 2.16 5.97 -2.24
C VAL A 255 1.20 6.08 -3.41
N ALA A 256 0.17 6.90 -3.28
CA ALA A 256 -0.84 7.12 -4.31
C ALA A 256 -0.87 8.59 -4.77
N THR A 257 -1.19 9.51 -3.85
CA THR A 257 -1.44 10.92 -4.16
C THR A 257 -0.21 11.63 -4.75
N ALA A 258 0.99 11.31 -4.25
CA ALA A 258 2.24 11.93 -4.69
C ALA A 258 2.56 11.65 -6.17
N THR A 259 2.08 10.54 -6.72
CA THR A 259 2.29 10.16 -8.13
C THR A 259 1.08 10.47 -9.00
N ARG A 260 -0.14 10.32 -8.46
CA ARG A 260 -1.39 10.59 -9.18
C ARG A 260 -1.57 12.06 -9.53
N GLN A 261 -1.40 12.97 -8.56
CA GLN A 261 -1.62 14.40 -8.80
C GLN A 261 -0.72 15.01 -9.89
N PRO A 262 0.60 14.70 -9.98
CA PRO A 262 1.42 15.13 -11.10
C PRO A 262 0.91 14.64 -12.47
N TYR A 263 0.41 13.40 -12.55
CA TYR A 263 -0.20 12.88 -13.78
C TYR A 263 -1.42 13.71 -14.17
N GLU A 264 -2.37 13.89 -13.25
CA GLU A 264 -3.60 14.64 -13.47
C GLU A 264 -3.34 16.11 -13.85
N ALA A 265 -2.35 16.74 -13.25
CA ALA A 265 -1.98 18.12 -13.54
C ALA A 265 -1.32 18.30 -14.92
N ALA A 266 -0.72 17.25 -15.47
CA ALA A 266 0.04 17.33 -16.71
C ALA A 266 -0.68 16.69 -17.92
N ILE A 267 -1.75 15.91 -17.73
CA ILE A 267 -2.38 15.12 -18.78
C ILE A 267 -2.98 15.95 -19.93
N GLU A 268 -3.45 17.16 -19.63
CA GLU A 268 -3.94 18.09 -20.69
C GLU A 268 -2.84 18.48 -21.70
N LYS A 269 -1.55 18.38 -21.30
CA LYS A 269 -0.40 18.60 -22.17
C LYS A 269 0.00 17.34 -22.95
N GLY A 270 -0.74 16.25 -22.78
CA GLY A 270 -0.54 14.96 -23.42
C GLY A 270 0.13 13.92 -22.53
N ILE A 271 -0.05 12.65 -22.89
CA ILE A 271 0.40 11.47 -22.11
C ILE A 271 1.90 11.54 -21.79
N LYS A 272 2.76 11.94 -22.73
CA LYS A 272 4.21 12.01 -22.49
C LYS A 272 4.58 13.06 -21.43
N ALA A 273 3.87 14.19 -21.40
CA ALA A 273 4.07 15.19 -20.36
C ALA A 273 3.62 14.68 -18.98
N ALA A 274 2.51 13.96 -18.93
CA ALA A 274 2.01 13.33 -17.70
C ALA A 274 2.96 12.23 -17.21
N GLN A 275 3.46 11.39 -18.10
CA GLN A 275 4.47 10.36 -17.76
C GLN A 275 5.76 10.98 -17.20
N GLN A 276 6.24 12.07 -17.80
CA GLN A 276 7.42 12.77 -17.29
C GLN A 276 7.18 13.35 -15.88
N ALA A 277 6.01 13.95 -15.65
CA ALA A 277 5.66 14.49 -14.35
C ALA A 277 5.59 13.39 -13.26
N VAL A 278 5.06 12.20 -13.60
CA VAL A 278 5.09 11.03 -12.69
C VAL A 278 6.53 10.60 -12.42
N TYR A 279 7.35 10.47 -13.44
CA TYR A 279 8.76 10.07 -13.30
C TYR A 279 9.51 11.01 -12.35
N ASP A 280 9.39 12.33 -12.54
CA ASP A 280 10.04 13.33 -11.71
C ASP A 280 9.56 13.28 -10.25
N ALA A 281 8.25 13.13 -10.04
CA ALA A 281 7.67 12.93 -8.71
C ALA A 281 8.18 11.66 -8.04
N MET A 282 8.29 10.56 -8.79
CA MET A 282 8.85 9.30 -8.30
C MET A 282 10.30 9.45 -7.82
N LEU A 283 11.13 10.21 -8.57
CA LEU A 283 12.51 10.47 -8.13
C LEU A 283 12.55 11.19 -6.80
N THR A 284 11.66 12.17 -6.57
CA THR A 284 11.54 12.88 -5.29
C THR A 284 11.13 11.93 -4.17
N VAL A 285 10.08 11.13 -4.39
CA VAL A 285 9.60 10.16 -3.38
C VAL A 285 10.70 9.17 -3.00
N ILE A 286 11.37 8.57 -3.99
CA ILE A 286 12.38 7.53 -3.75
C ILE A 286 13.62 8.10 -3.08
N LYS A 287 14.14 9.24 -3.56
CA LYS A 287 15.43 9.79 -3.12
C LYS A 287 15.34 10.67 -1.89
N GLU A 288 14.27 11.48 -1.80
CA GLU A 288 14.20 12.56 -0.80
C GLU A 288 13.24 12.25 0.33
N GLU A 289 12.08 11.63 0.03
CA GLU A 289 11.07 11.37 1.05
C GLU A 289 11.32 10.05 1.77
N LEU A 290 11.59 8.95 1.02
CA LEU A 290 11.72 7.60 1.57
C LEU A 290 13.17 7.10 1.68
N GLU A 291 14.12 7.74 1.00
CA GLU A 291 15.54 7.37 0.97
C GLU A 291 15.78 5.89 0.60
N THR A 292 14.98 5.38 -0.37
CA THR A 292 15.05 3.97 -0.79
C THR A 292 15.91 3.74 -2.04
N GLN A 293 16.66 4.74 -2.49
CA GLN A 293 17.65 4.57 -3.56
C GLN A 293 18.65 3.47 -3.19
N ASP A 294 19.03 2.66 -4.18
CA ASP A 294 19.91 1.49 -4.04
C ASP A 294 19.35 0.34 -3.17
N SER A 295 18.08 0.39 -2.76
CA SER A 295 17.47 -0.65 -1.93
C SER A 295 17.41 -2.02 -2.61
N ALA A 296 17.41 -2.09 -3.95
CA ALA A 296 17.42 -3.36 -4.67
C ALA A 296 18.64 -4.23 -4.32
N LYS A 297 19.81 -3.64 -4.09
CA LYS A 297 21.04 -4.35 -3.69
C LYS A 297 20.91 -5.06 -2.34
N ILE A 298 20.07 -4.53 -1.45
CA ILE A 298 19.86 -5.07 -0.10
C ILE A 298 18.70 -6.05 -0.10
N LEU A 299 17.61 -5.69 -0.77
CA LEU A 299 16.37 -6.46 -0.76
C LEU A 299 16.44 -7.66 -1.69
N ASN A 300 17.08 -7.52 -2.86
CA ASN A 300 17.17 -8.53 -3.89
C ASN A 300 18.60 -8.68 -4.45
N PRO A 301 19.60 -8.97 -3.61
CA PRO A 301 21.01 -9.01 -4.01
C PRO A 301 21.34 -10.06 -5.06
N GLU A 302 20.40 -10.95 -5.35
CA GLU A 302 20.51 -12.02 -6.34
C GLU A 302 19.92 -11.60 -7.71
N GLY A 303 19.37 -10.37 -7.78
CA GLY A 303 18.69 -9.79 -8.93
C GLY A 303 19.60 -9.14 -9.97
#